data_ecf654991f26c37b96867ddd49471e73
#
_entry.id   ecf654991f26c37b96867ddd49471e73
#
_cell.length_a   1.000
_cell.length_b   1.000
_cell.length_c   1.000
_cell.angle_alpha   90.00
_cell.angle_beta   90.00
_cell.angle_gamma   90.00
#
_symmetry.space_group_name_H-M   'P 1'
#
loop_
_entity.id
_entity.type
_entity.pdbx_description
1 polymer ?
#
loop_
_entity_poly.entity_id
_entity_poly.type
_entity_poly.pdbx_seq_one_letter_code
_entity_poly.pdbx_strand_id
1 'polypeptide(L)'
;PKLAKNHGVLVSSRVTPDKLDFMLQKPSVEELGKLMQTHLFLMDIGIWLLSDRAVSLLVKRSYKEGKLSYYDMYSDFGLTLGEHPRMMDDELNKLSVAILPLPGGEFYHYGTSRELISSTLAVQNLVNDQREIMHKKVKPHPAMFVQNAEVGYQLTSQNSEIWIENSYVGAGWNIHHQTIITGVPANNWNLEVPSGVCIDVVPFGESGYVARPYGFNDTCLLYTA
;
A
#
# COMPACT_ATOMS: atom_id res chain seq x y z
N PRO A 1 2.19 -17.10 0.96
CA PRO A 1 0.72 -17.10 1.04
C PRO A 1 0.14 -15.96 1.89
N LYS A 2 0.75 -15.65 3.07
CA LYS A 2 0.17 -14.64 3.98
C LYS A 2 0.09 -13.22 3.39
N LEU A 3 1.06 -12.80 2.58
CA LEU A 3 1.04 -11.50 1.89
C LEU A 3 0.02 -11.49 0.75
N ALA A 4 -0.06 -12.57 0.00
CA ALA A 4 -0.92 -12.67 -1.17
C ALA A 4 -2.43 -12.51 -0.88
N LYS A 5 -2.88 -12.80 0.36
CA LYS A 5 -4.29 -12.62 0.76
C LYS A 5 -4.81 -11.18 0.66
N ASN A 6 -3.92 -10.20 0.59
CA ASN A 6 -4.29 -8.77 0.52
C ASN A 6 -4.10 -8.17 -0.88
N HIS A 7 -3.63 -8.96 -1.84
CA HIS A 7 -3.25 -8.50 -3.18
C HIS A 7 -3.93 -9.31 -4.28
N GLY A 8 -3.81 -8.83 -5.51
CA GLY A 8 -4.07 -9.61 -6.70
C GLY A 8 -3.04 -10.74 -6.83
N VAL A 9 -3.47 -11.90 -7.29
CA VAL A 9 -2.61 -13.05 -7.49
C VAL A 9 -2.77 -13.57 -8.90
N LEU A 10 -1.67 -13.64 -9.63
CA LEU A 10 -1.57 -14.20 -10.97
C LEU A 10 -1.25 -15.69 -10.82
N VAL A 11 -2.13 -16.54 -11.32
CA VAL A 11 -1.99 -18.00 -11.27
C VAL A 11 -1.62 -18.53 -12.64
N SER A 12 -0.60 -19.38 -12.70
CA SER A 12 -0.15 -20.03 -13.94
C SER A 12 0.00 -21.53 -13.74
N SER A 13 -0.17 -22.27 -14.84
CA SER A 13 0.16 -23.68 -14.86
C SER A 13 1.67 -23.88 -14.69
N ARG A 14 2.08 -24.96 -14.04
CA ARG A 14 3.50 -25.36 -13.97
C ARG A 14 4.10 -25.72 -15.34
N VAL A 15 3.24 -26.04 -16.31
CA VAL A 15 3.65 -26.40 -17.66
C VAL A 15 3.90 -25.15 -18.53
N THR A 16 3.11 -24.11 -18.31
CA THR A 16 3.18 -22.84 -19.05
C THR A 16 3.26 -21.66 -18.07
N PRO A 17 4.39 -21.49 -17.37
CA PRO A 17 4.49 -20.54 -16.27
C PRO A 17 4.45 -19.07 -16.67
N ASP A 18 4.67 -18.77 -17.92
CA ASP A 18 4.62 -17.43 -18.53
C ASP A 18 3.22 -17.02 -18.98
N LYS A 19 2.26 -17.95 -19.00
CA LYS A 19 0.88 -17.68 -19.36
C LYS A 19 0.00 -17.57 -18.12
N LEU A 20 -0.88 -16.58 -18.13
CA LEU A 20 -1.89 -16.46 -17.11
C LEU A 20 -2.97 -17.54 -17.30
N ASP A 21 -3.16 -18.38 -16.31
CA ASP A 21 -4.28 -19.32 -16.26
C ASP A 21 -5.55 -18.60 -15.80
N PHE A 22 -5.47 -17.93 -14.65
CA PHE A 22 -6.48 -17.03 -14.14
C PHE A 22 -5.91 -16.09 -13.09
N MET A 23 -6.67 -15.06 -12.75
CA MET A 23 -6.33 -14.15 -11.66
C MET A 23 -7.27 -14.36 -10.46
N LEU A 24 -6.74 -14.13 -9.26
CA LEU A 24 -7.50 -14.09 -8.01
C LEU A 24 -7.33 -12.72 -7.35
N GLN A 25 -8.39 -12.24 -6.72
CA GLN A 25 -8.36 -11.02 -5.93
C GLN A 25 -8.53 -11.34 -4.45
N LYS A 26 -7.51 -11.02 -3.67
CA LYS A 26 -7.46 -11.24 -2.21
C LYS A 26 -7.87 -12.66 -1.80
N PRO A 27 -7.25 -13.70 -2.38
CA PRO A 27 -7.63 -15.08 -2.11
C PRO A 27 -7.35 -15.47 -0.66
N SER A 28 -8.09 -16.45 -0.16
CA SER A 28 -7.81 -17.02 1.16
C SER A 28 -6.51 -17.82 1.16
N VAL A 29 -5.89 -17.93 2.34
CA VAL A 29 -4.67 -18.76 2.51
C VAL A 29 -4.96 -20.24 2.20
N GLU A 30 -6.16 -20.71 2.49
CA GLU A 30 -6.59 -22.07 2.19
C GLU A 30 -6.70 -22.34 0.69
N GLU A 31 -7.29 -21.40 -0.05
CA GLU A 31 -7.40 -21.48 -1.52
C GLU A 31 -6.00 -21.51 -2.17
N LEU A 32 -5.12 -20.60 -1.75
CA LEU A 32 -3.73 -20.61 -2.21
C LEU A 32 -3.01 -21.92 -1.86
N GLY A 33 -3.23 -22.46 -0.68
CA GLY A 33 -2.65 -23.74 -0.25
C GLY A 33 -3.05 -24.91 -1.15
N LYS A 34 -4.29 -24.95 -1.61
CA LYS A 34 -4.79 -25.95 -2.57
C LYS A 34 -4.15 -25.75 -3.96
N LEU A 35 -4.07 -24.53 -4.43
CA LEU A 35 -3.49 -24.19 -5.74
C LEU A 35 -2.00 -24.47 -5.83
N MET A 36 -1.24 -24.30 -4.76
CA MET A 36 0.20 -24.57 -4.72
C MET A 36 0.59 -26.00 -5.14
N GLN A 37 -0.32 -26.93 -5.05
CA GLN A 37 -0.05 -28.33 -5.43
C GLN A 37 0.07 -28.49 -6.96
N THR A 38 -0.68 -27.72 -7.72
CA THR A 38 -0.82 -27.88 -9.17
C THR A 38 -0.36 -26.65 -9.98
N HIS A 39 -0.37 -25.47 -9.37
CA HIS A 39 -0.07 -24.21 -10.03
C HIS A 39 1.12 -23.48 -9.39
N LEU A 40 1.64 -22.52 -10.12
CA LEU A 40 2.49 -21.45 -9.61
C LEU A 40 1.61 -20.22 -9.39
N PHE A 41 2.01 -19.35 -8.46
CA PHE A 41 1.38 -18.06 -8.35
C PHE A 41 2.41 -16.96 -8.08
N LEU A 42 2.15 -15.80 -8.63
CA LEU A 42 2.90 -14.58 -8.44
C LEU A 42 1.97 -13.52 -7.86
N MET A 43 2.49 -12.71 -6.96
CA MET A 43 1.76 -11.58 -6.43
C MET A 43 1.82 -10.43 -7.45
N ASP A 44 0.68 -9.84 -7.77
CA ASP A 44 0.63 -8.64 -8.58
C ASP A 44 1.23 -7.46 -7.81
N ILE A 45 2.10 -6.73 -8.48
CA ILE A 45 2.78 -5.54 -7.94
C ILE A 45 2.16 -4.23 -8.44
N GLY A 46 1.01 -4.30 -9.11
CA GLY A 46 0.29 -3.13 -9.61
C GLY A 46 0.85 -2.54 -10.91
N ILE A 47 1.70 -3.26 -11.64
CA ILE A 47 2.24 -2.81 -12.94
C ILE A 47 1.62 -3.63 -14.06
N TRP A 48 0.85 -2.95 -14.90
CA TRP A 48 0.12 -3.56 -16.01
C TRP A 48 0.49 -2.89 -17.33
N LEU A 49 0.91 -3.67 -18.30
CA LEU A 49 1.12 -3.22 -19.67
C LEU A 49 -0.10 -3.60 -20.50
N LEU A 50 -0.84 -2.62 -20.95
CA LEU A 50 -2.10 -2.81 -21.63
C LEU A 50 -1.98 -2.44 -23.10
N SER A 51 -2.53 -3.27 -23.99
CA SER A 51 -2.69 -2.94 -25.41
C SER A 51 -3.81 -1.90 -25.59
N ASP A 52 -3.79 -1.20 -26.73
CA ASP A 52 -4.85 -0.25 -27.10
C ASP A 52 -6.24 -0.89 -27.06
N ARG A 53 -6.33 -2.17 -27.47
CA ARG A 53 -7.57 -2.94 -27.38
C ARG A 53 -8.02 -3.13 -25.94
N ALA A 54 -7.11 -3.49 -25.04
CA ALA A 54 -7.43 -3.67 -23.61
C ALA A 54 -7.90 -2.35 -23.01
N VAL A 55 -7.21 -1.24 -23.28
CA VAL A 55 -7.60 0.10 -22.83
C VAL A 55 -8.98 0.49 -23.36
N SER A 56 -9.24 0.27 -24.65
CA SER A 56 -10.54 0.56 -25.25
C SER A 56 -11.68 -0.23 -24.58
N LEU A 57 -11.46 -1.51 -24.25
CA LEU A 57 -12.42 -2.33 -23.54
C LEU A 57 -12.65 -1.87 -22.10
N LEU A 58 -11.57 -1.49 -21.40
CA LEU A 58 -11.68 -0.91 -20.04
C LEU A 58 -12.54 0.36 -20.05
N VAL A 59 -12.26 1.29 -20.97
CA VAL A 59 -13.05 2.51 -21.12
C VAL A 59 -14.52 2.18 -21.41
N LYS A 60 -14.77 1.24 -22.35
CA LYS A 60 -16.12 0.79 -22.70
C LYS A 60 -16.87 0.22 -21.46
N ARG A 61 -16.20 -0.55 -20.59
CA ARG A 61 -16.81 -1.14 -19.39
C ARG A 61 -17.00 -0.11 -18.27
N SER A 62 -16.12 0.89 -18.20
CA SER A 62 -16.23 1.99 -17.23
C SER A 62 -17.27 3.04 -17.61
N TYR A 63 -17.85 2.97 -18.81
CA TYR A 63 -18.78 3.96 -19.29
C TYR A 63 -20.15 3.31 -19.56
N LYS A 64 -21.12 3.60 -18.73
CA LYS A 64 -22.47 3.05 -18.82
C LYS A 64 -23.49 4.19 -18.89
N GLU A 65 -24.44 4.08 -19.80
CA GLU A 65 -25.55 5.04 -19.95
C GLU A 65 -25.09 6.51 -20.04
N GLY A 66 -23.97 6.76 -20.75
CA GLY A 66 -23.44 8.10 -20.91
C GLY A 66 -22.71 8.67 -19.69
N LYS A 67 -22.42 7.86 -18.67
CA LYS A 67 -21.72 8.26 -17.44
C LYS A 67 -20.61 7.31 -17.08
N LEU A 68 -19.55 7.84 -16.44
CA LEU A 68 -18.55 7.01 -15.81
C LEU A 68 -19.18 6.23 -14.65
N SER A 69 -18.92 4.92 -14.62
CA SER A 69 -19.32 4.02 -13.55
C SER A 69 -18.08 3.36 -12.94
N TYR A 70 -18.20 2.98 -11.69
CA TYR A 70 -17.14 2.21 -11.04
C TYR A 70 -16.91 0.90 -11.79
N TYR A 71 -15.63 0.63 -12.09
CA TYR A 71 -15.15 -0.61 -12.70
C TYR A 71 -13.77 -0.91 -12.14
N ASP A 72 -13.65 -2.00 -11.41
CA ASP A 72 -12.43 -2.34 -10.67
C ASP A 72 -11.44 -3.12 -11.53
N MET A 73 -10.18 -2.67 -11.54
CA MET A 73 -9.11 -3.29 -12.34
C MET A 73 -8.81 -4.73 -11.92
N TYR A 74 -9.05 -5.09 -10.67
CA TYR A 74 -8.74 -6.40 -10.13
C TYR A 74 -9.94 -7.33 -10.15
N SER A 75 -11.05 -6.91 -9.50
CA SER A 75 -12.24 -7.74 -9.34
C SER A 75 -13.15 -7.78 -10.57
N ASP A 76 -13.14 -6.76 -11.43
CA ASP A 76 -13.95 -6.77 -12.64
C ASP A 76 -13.12 -7.13 -13.88
N PHE A 77 -12.01 -6.43 -14.13
CA PHE A 77 -11.17 -6.68 -15.29
C PHE A 77 -10.24 -7.87 -15.09
N GLY A 78 -9.48 -7.92 -13.99
CA GLY A 78 -8.50 -8.97 -13.74
C GLY A 78 -9.10 -10.37 -13.72
N LEU A 79 -10.28 -10.55 -13.13
CA LEU A 79 -10.93 -11.85 -13.07
C LEU A 79 -11.45 -12.36 -14.43
N THR A 80 -11.51 -11.51 -15.46
CA THR A 80 -11.84 -11.91 -16.82
C THR A 80 -10.63 -12.36 -17.65
N LEU A 81 -9.43 -12.27 -17.10
CA LEU A 81 -8.19 -12.55 -17.80
C LEU A 81 -7.68 -13.98 -17.59
N GLY A 82 -6.97 -14.51 -18.59
CA GLY A 82 -6.33 -15.80 -18.56
C GLY A 82 -6.97 -16.88 -19.44
N GLU A 83 -6.40 -18.07 -19.41
CA GLU A 83 -6.92 -19.22 -20.19
C GLU A 83 -8.21 -19.80 -19.59
N HIS A 84 -8.35 -19.74 -18.24
CA HIS A 84 -9.54 -20.18 -17.52
C HIS A 84 -10.05 -19.07 -16.57
N PRO A 85 -10.56 -17.96 -17.14
CA PRO A 85 -10.97 -16.79 -16.36
C PRO A 85 -12.04 -17.12 -15.33
N ARG A 86 -12.01 -16.42 -14.21
CA ARG A 86 -12.99 -16.58 -13.11
C ARG A 86 -14.29 -15.83 -13.35
N MET A 87 -14.27 -14.89 -14.29
CA MET A 87 -15.44 -14.11 -14.71
C MET A 87 -15.58 -14.16 -16.23
N MET A 88 -16.78 -14.33 -16.72
CA MET A 88 -17.05 -14.43 -18.16
C MET A 88 -17.36 -13.05 -18.75
N ASP A 89 -16.67 -12.70 -19.82
CA ASP A 89 -16.90 -11.54 -20.68
C ASP A 89 -16.48 -11.86 -22.11
N ASP A 90 -17.41 -11.77 -23.07
CA ASP A 90 -17.22 -12.21 -24.46
C ASP A 90 -16.08 -11.52 -25.21
N GLU A 91 -15.68 -10.31 -24.79
CA GLU A 91 -14.62 -9.53 -25.40
C GLU A 91 -13.32 -9.61 -24.61
N LEU A 92 -13.41 -9.49 -23.26
CA LEU A 92 -12.22 -9.48 -22.37
C LEU A 92 -11.56 -10.85 -22.28
N ASN A 93 -12.33 -11.93 -22.25
CA ASN A 93 -11.78 -13.29 -22.24
C ASN A 93 -10.97 -13.65 -23.51
N LYS A 94 -11.06 -12.82 -24.55
CA LYS A 94 -10.28 -13.00 -25.80
C LYS A 94 -8.94 -12.24 -25.79
N LEU A 95 -8.65 -11.50 -24.72
CA LEU A 95 -7.36 -10.85 -24.56
C LEU A 95 -6.28 -11.89 -24.23
N SER A 96 -5.17 -11.83 -24.94
CA SER A 96 -3.98 -12.60 -24.57
C SER A 96 -3.25 -11.94 -23.41
N VAL A 97 -2.82 -12.73 -22.45
CA VAL A 97 -2.15 -12.24 -21.24
C VAL A 97 -0.87 -13.03 -21.01
N ALA A 98 0.23 -12.32 -20.82
CA ALA A 98 1.50 -12.88 -20.41
C ALA A 98 1.85 -12.39 -19.00
N ILE A 99 2.46 -13.27 -18.22
CA ILE A 99 3.03 -12.92 -16.91
C ILE A 99 4.50 -12.58 -17.13
N LEU A 100 4.92 -11.43 -16.61
CA LEU A 100 6.32 -11.00 -16.61
C LEU A 100 6.85 -11.10 -15.17
N PRO A 101 7.50 -12.23 -14.80
CA PRO A 101 8.06 -12.39 -13.47
C PRO A 101 9.24 -11.44 -13.28
N LEU A 102 9.31 -10.82 -12.11
CA LEU A 102 10.44 -9.99 -11.67
C LEU A 102 11.37 -10.84 -10.79
N PRO A 103 12.40 -11.47 -11.35
CA PRO A 103 13.31 -12.31 -10.57
C PRO A 103 14.18 -11.47 -9.64
N GLY A 104 14.34 -11.92 -8.40
CA GLY A 104 15.14 -11.22 -7.39
C GLY A 104 14.52 -9.91 -6.89
N GLY A 105 13.27 -9.64 -7.23
CA GLY A 105 12.55 -8.47 -6.73
C GLY A 105 12.08 -8.67 -5.29
N GLU A 106 12.07 -7.58 -4.55
CA GLU A 106 11.43 -7.49 -3.24
C GLU A 106 10.23 -6.57 -3.32
N PHE A 107 9.23 -6.81 -2.47
CA PHE A 107 7.99 -6.06 -2.50
C PHE A 107 7.77 -5.32 -1.17
N TYR A 108 7.83 -4.01 -1.23
CA TYR A 108 7.55 -3.11 -0.12
C TYR A 108 6.25 -2.34 -0.39
N HIS A 109 5.23 -2.65 0.37
CA HIS A 109 3.90 -2.11 0.18
C HIS A 109 3.66 -0.89 1.09
N TYR A 110 2.98 0.13 0.57
CA TYR A 110 2.63 1.38 1.25
C TYR A 110 1.10 1.60 1.25
N GLY A 111 0.33 0.54 1.46
CA GLY A 111 -1.13 0.57 1.37
C GLY A 111 -1.85 0.95 2.67
N THR A 112 -1.14 1.07 3.78
CA THR A 112 -1.70 1.44 5.09
C THR A 112 -0.76 2.36 5.87
N SER A 113 -1.28 3.06 6.86
CA SER A 113 -0.49 3.95 7.73
C SER A 113 0.69 3.24 8.40
N ARG A 114 0.48 2.03 8.92
CA ARG A 114 1.56 1.24 9.51
C ARG A 114 2.61 0.78 8.51
N GLU A 115 2.21 0.52 7.27
CA GLU A 115 3.13 0.11 6.21
C GLU A 115 4.01 1.27 5.73
N LEU A 116 3.54 2.52 5.83
CA LEU A 116 4.38 3.69 5.60
C LEU A 116 5.66 3.62 6.43
N ILE A 117 5.56 3.33 7.70
CA ILE A 117 6.71 3.26 8.60
C ILE A 117 7.49 1.96 8.41
N SER A 118 6.81 0.81 8.42
CA SER A 118 7.49 -0.50 8.35
C SER A 118 8.19 -0.74 7.02
N SER A 119 7.59 -0.35 5.90
CA SER A 119 8.20 -0.48 4.57
C SER A 119 9.36 0.50 4.39
N THR A 120 9.22 1.74 4.86
CA THR A 120 10.34 2.70 4.84
C THR A 120 11.51 2.21 5.68
N LEU A 121 11.27 1.69 6.87
CA LEU A 121 12.30 1.12 7.72
C LEU A 121 13.00 -0.08 7.03
N ALA A 122 12.23 -0.96 6.40
CA ALA A 122 12.77 -2.10 5.69
C ALA A 122 13.66 -1.68 4.50
N VAL A 123 13.20 -0.72 3.69
CA VAL A 123 13.96 -0.18 2.55
C VAL A 123 15.25 0.51 3.03
N GLN A 124 15.19 1.30 4.09
CA GLN A 124 16.39 1.96 4.63
C GLN A 124 17.41 0.95 5.16
N ASN A 125 16.96 -0.09 5.85
CA ASN A 125 17.86 -1.13 6.35
C ASN A 125 18.48 -1.97 5.22
N LEU A 126 17.76 -2.13 4.10
CA LEU A 126 18.29 -2.83 2.93
C LEU A 126 19.41 -2.04 2.25
N VAL A 127 19.18 -0.75 2.01
CA VAL A 127 20.12 0.12 1.25
C VAL A 127 21.33 0.52 2.10
N ASN A 128 21.12 0.69 3.40
CA ASN A 128 22.14 1.18 4.34
C ASN A 128 22.28 0.22 5.52
N ASP A 129 22.51 -1.06 5.28
CA ASP A 129 22.81 -1.98 6.39
C ASP A 129 24.15 -1.61 7.03
N GLN A 130 24.09 -0.64 7.94
CA GLN A 130 25.25 -0.17 8.67
C GLN A 130 25.90 -1.28 9.50
N ARG A 131 25.21 -2.38 9.75
CA ARG A 131 25.77 -3.55 10.44
C ARG A 131 26.84 -4.23 9.57
N GLU A 132 26.61 -4.29 8.27
CA GLU A 132 27.59 -4.82 7.31
C GLU A 132 28.74 -3.83 7.07
N ILE A 133 28.45 -2.55 6.89
CA ILE A 133 29.43 -1.50 6.63
C ILE A 133 30.39 -1.33 7.82
N MET A 134 29.88 -1.38 9.03
CA MET A 134 30.64 -1.10 10.25
C MET A 134 31.19 -2.34 10.93
N HIS A 135 31.02 -3.51 10.39
CA HIS A 135 31.37 -4.81 10.98
C HIS A 135 30.87 -5.04 12.40
N LYS A 136 29.76 -4.40 12.80
CA LYS A 136 29.35 -4.47 14.22
C LYS A 136 27.92 -4.07 14.47
N LYS A 137 27.40 -4.60 15.46
CA LYS A 137 26.34 -4.24 16.45
C LYS A 137 25.78 -2.81 16.36
N VAL A 138 25.62 -2.29 15.15
CA VAL A 138 24.94 -1.03 14.93
C VAL A 138 23.48 -1.26 15.24
N LYS A 139 22.89 -0.36 16.01
CA LYS A 139 21.47 -0.39 16.30
C LYS A 139 20.71 -0.33 14.99
N PRO A 140 19.65 -1.12 14.83
CA PRO A 140 18.77 -0.96 13.69
C PRO A 140 18.28 0.48 13.62
N HIS A 141 17.98 0.95 12.42
CA HIS A 141 17.44 2.29 12.23
C HIS A 141 16.19 2.47 13.11
N PRO A 142 16.09 3.53 13.91
CA PRO A 142 14.90 3.75 14.73
C PRO A 142 13.68 3.95 13.84
N ALA A 143 12.54 3.40 14.25
CA ALA A 143 11.26 3.59 13.56
C ALA A 143 10.67 4.98 13.85
N MET A 144 11.48 6.02 13.67
CA MET A 144 11.10 7.43 13.86
C MET A 144 11.57 8.23 12.66
N PHE A 145 10.62 8.81 11.93
CA PHE A 145 10.89 9.59 10.74
C PHE A 145 10.36 11.02 10.91
N VAL A 146 11.26 11.99 10.81
CA VAL A 146 10.94 13.41 10.86
C VAL A 146 11.45 14.06 9.59
N GLN A 147 10.54 14.60 8.78
CA GLN A 147 10.85 15.17 7.48
C GLN A 147 10.19 16.54 7.32
N ASN A 148 10.99 17.54 6.92
CA ASN A 148 10.48 18.88 6.68
C ASN A 148 9.56 19.38 7.82
N ALA A 149 9.99 19.18 9.08
CA ALA A 149 9.18 19.44 10.26
C ALA A 149 10.02 20.09 11.36
N GLU A 150 9.40 20.95 12.16
CA GLU A 150 9.96 21.50 13.36
C GLU A 150 9.33 20.82 14.56
N VAL A 151 10.16 20.17 15.39
CA VAL A 151 9.70 19.37 16.53
C VAL A 151 10.35 19.89 17.80
N GLY A 152 9.57 20.62 18.60
CA GLY A 152 9.96 21.08 19.93
C GLY A 152 9.75 20.05 21.06
N TYR A 153 8.97 19.01 20.81
CA TYR A 153 8.78 17.89 21.72
C TYR A 153 10.00 16.97 21.70
N GLN A 154 10.45 16.56 22.86
CA GLN A 154 11.60 15.66 22.98
C GLN A 154 11.20 14.20 22.72
N LEU A 155 11.45 13.71 21.51
CA LEU A 155 11.30 12.30 21.18
C LEU A 155 12.35 11.46 21.93
N THR A 156 11.91 10.36 22.51
CA THR A 156 12.74 9.43 23.29
C THR A 156 12.70 8.02 22.69
N SER A 157 13.48 7.11 23.25
CA SER A 157 13.45 5.69 22.86
C SER A 157 12.11 4.99 23.14
N GLN A 158 11.23 5.60 23.90
CA GLN A 158 9.86 5.11 24.12
C GLN A 158 8.91 5.48 22.98
N ASN A 159 9.27 6.50 22.20
CA ASN A 159 8.54 6.84 20.99
C ASN A 159 9.02 5.93 19.86
N SER A 160 8.14 5.11 19.32
CA SER A 160 8.43 4.20 18.21
C SER A 160 7.29 4.21 17.20
N GLU A 161 7.60 3.88 15.95
CA GLU A 161 6.64 3.93 14.85
C GLU A 161 6.02 5.35 14.73
N ILE A 162 6.91 6.36 14.63
CA ILE A 162 6.56 7.77 14.51
C ILE A 162 6.88 8.27 13.09
N TRP A 163 5.95 8.99 12.51
CA TRP A 163 6.13 9.73 11.25
C TRP A 163 5.63 11.17 11.45
N ILE A 164 6.52 12.15 11.28
CA ILE A 164 6.18 13.57 11.34
C ILE A 164 6.67 14.22 10.05
N GLU A 165 5.76 14.80 9.30
CA GLU A 165 6.08 15.38 8.00
C GLU A 165 5.34 16.70 7.77
N ASN A 166 6.05 17.70 7.19
CA ASN A 166 5.49 19.00 6.86
C ASN A 166 4.74 19.64 8.03
N SER A 167 5.26 19.53 9.25
CA SER A 167 4.52 19.81 10.48
C SER A 167 5.30 20.63 11.49
N TYR A 168 4.59 21.44 12.28
CA TYR A 168 5.09 22.04 13.49
C TYR A 168 4.51 21.33 14.72
N VAL A 169 5.38 20.75 15.52
CA VAL A 169 5.03 20.05 16.77
C VAL A 169 5.69 20.80 17.92
N GLY A 170 4.92 21.56 18.68
CA GLY A 170 5.43 22.39 19.77
C GLY A 170 5.91 21.60 21.00
N ALA A 171 6.67 22.24 21.85
CA ALA A 171 7.17 21.64 23.09
C ALA A 171 6.06 21.25 24.11
N GLY A 172 4.87 21.84 23.98
CA GLY A 172 3.72 21.51 24.82
C GLY A 172 2.94 20.27 24.37
N TRP A 173 3.35 19.63 23.29
CA TRP A 173 2.72 18.39 22.87
C TRP A 173 3.23 17.21 23.68
N ASN A 174 2.40 16.17 23.78
CA ASN A 174 2.79 14.86 24.31
C ASN A 174 2.42 13.80 23.28
N ILE A 175 3.42 13.16 22.67
CA ILE A 175 3.22 12.21 21.57
C ILE A 175 3.62 10.82 22.06
N HIS A 176 2.75 9.87 21.83
CA HIS A 176 3.00 8.46 22.13
C HIS A 176 3.45 7.70 20.87
N HIS A 177 3.58 6.38 20.95
CA HIS A 177 4.01 5.54 19.82
C HIS A 177 2.87 5.28 18.80
N GLN A 178 3.22 4.79 17.61
CA GLN A 178 2.29 4.49 16.53
C GLN A 178 1.49 5.72 16.07
N THR A 179 2.21 6.78 15.74
CA THR A 179 1.63 8.08 15.41
C THR A 179 2.17 8.62 14.09
N ILE A 180 1.27 9.11 13.25
CA ILE A 180 1.59 9.85 12.02
C ILE A 180 1.01 11.26 12.18
N ILE A 181 1.85 12.29 11.96
CA ILE A 181 1.47 13.70 12.03
C ILE A 181 1.89 14.36 10.73
N THR A 182 0.92 14.90 9.99
CA THR A 182 1.18 15.53 8.70
C THR A 182 0.46 16.86 8.55
N GLY A 183 1.12 17.82 7.90
CA GLY A 183 0.53 19.09 7.47
C GLY A 183 0.19 20.07 8.59
N VAL A 184 0.65 19.88 9.80
CA VAL A 184 0.33 20.74 10.96
C VAL A 184 1.01 22.09 10.80
N PRO A 185 0.27 23.22 10.70
CA PRO A 185 0.86 24.54 10.59
C PRO A 185 1.53 25.00 11.91
N ALA A 186 2.29 26.08 11.83
CA ALA A 186 2.81 26.72 13.04
C ALA A 186 1.66 27.04 14.02
N ASN A 187 1.82 26.65 15.28
CA ASN A 187 0.74 26.71 16.26
C ASN A 187 1.29 26.86 17.69
N ASN A 188 0.39 27.12 18.63
CA ASN A 188 0.66 27.12 20.06
C ASN A 188 -0.18 26.08 20.83
N TRP A 189 -0.49 24.98 20.17
CA TRP A 189 -1.32 23.92 20.75
C TRP A 189 -0.57 23.13 21.83
N ASN A 190 -1.33 22.65 22.78
CA ASN A 190 -0.88 21.67 23.77
C ASN A 190 -1.74 20.42 23.57
N LEU A 191 -1.25 19.47 22.79
CA LEU A 191 -2.00 18.29 22.44
C LEU A 191 -1.41 17.04 23.07
N GLU A 192 -2.28 16.22 23.61
CA GLU A 192 -2.01 14.83 23.94
C GLU A 192 -2.38 13.98 22.73
N VAL A 193 -1.40 13.28 22.13
CA VAL A 193 -1.62 12.36 21.00
C VAL A 193 -1.42 10.94 21.51
N PRO A 194 -2.50 10.23 21.82
CA PRO A 194 -2.42 8.87 22.34
C PRO A 194 -1.79 7.90 21.36
N SER A 195 -1.31 6.76 21.84
CA SER A 195 -0.79 5.69 21.01
C SER A 195 -1.82 5.21 19.99
N GLY A 196 -1.39 5.04 18.75
CA GLY A 196 -2.25 4.58 17.66
C GLY A 196 -3.15 5.67 17.07
N VAL A 197 -2.99 6.93 17.44
CA VAL A 197 -3.71 8.06 16.85
C VAL A 197 -2.83 8.81 15.88
N CYS A 198 -3.34 9.02 14.67
CA CYS A 198 -2.73 9.80 13.62
C CYS A 198 -3.50 11.10 13.39
N ILE A 199 -2.81 12.14 12.97
CA ILE A 199 -3.39 13.46 12.70
C ILE A 199 -2.88 13.93 11.35
N ASP A 200 -3.81 14.26 10.45
CA ASP A 200 -3.53 14.91 9.20
C ASP A 200 -4.26 16.27 9.16
N VAL A 201 -3.53 17.32 8.86
CA VAL A 201 -4.08 18.68 8.79
C VAL A 201 -3.95 19.19 7.36
N VAL A 202 -5.08 19.54 6.77
CA VAL A 202 -5.13 20.05 5.40
C VAL A 202 -5.65 21.49 5.38
N PRO A 203 -5.10 22.38 4.53
CA PRO A 203 -5.63 23.72 4.34
C PRO A 203 -7.08 23.65 3.86
N PHE A 204 -7.91 24.57 4.35
CA PHE A 204 -9.29 24.71 3.94
C PHE A 204 -9.65 26.20 3.78
N GLY A 205 -10.10 26.57 2.58
CA GLY A 205 -10.35 27.97 2.23
C GLY A 205 -9.07 28.81 2.23
N GLU A 206 -9.19 30.11 2.49
CA GLU A 206 -8.06 31.05 2.42
C GLU A 206 -7.18 31.08 3.68
N SER A 207 -7.73 30.73 4.84
CA SER A 207 -7.01 30.85 6.13
C SER A 207 -7.38 29.76 7.16
N GLY A 208 -8.20 28.78 6.78
CA GLY A 208 -8.63 27.70 7.65
C GLY A 208 -7.85 26.42 7.44
N TYR A 209 -8.05 25.50 8.36
CA TYR A 209 -7.52 24.13 8.31
C TYR A 209 -8.57 23.14 8.79
N VAL A 210 -8.52 21.95 8.25
CA VAL A 210 -9.30 20.80 8.75
C VAL A 210 -8.31 19.81 9.33
N ALA A 211 -8.47 19.47 10.62
CA ALA A 211 -7.74 18.39 11.24
C ALA A 211 -8.54 17.08 11.14
N ARG A 212 -7.89 16.03 10.63
CA ARG A 212 -8.47 14.71 10.45
C ARG A 212 -7.75 13.72 11.36
N PRO A 213 -8.27 13.40 12.54
CA PRO A 213 -7.75 12.29 13.35
C PRO A 213 -8.21 10.97 12.78
N TYR A 214 -7.32 9.95 12.81
CA TYR A 214 -7.64 8.59 12.40
C TYR A 214 -6.75 7.58 13.13
N GLY A 215 -7.12 6.29 13.07
CA GLY A 215 -6.36 5.23 13.72
C GLY A 215 -5.17 4.75 12.88
N PHE A 216 -4.04 4.52 13.52
CA PHE A 216 -2.83 3.96 12.90
C PHE A 216 -3.10 2.61 12.20
N ASN A 217 -4.04 1.84 12.72
CA ASN A 217 -4.44 0.55 12.20
C ASN A 217 -5.71 0.57 11.34
N ASP A 218 -6.23 1.74 11.03
CA ASP A 218 -7.41 1.85 10.17
C ASP A 218 -7.15 1.24 8.80
N THR A 219 -8.12 0.49 8.32
CA THR A 219 -8.00 -0.25 7.05
C THR A 219 -8.51 0.52 5.85
N CYS A 220 -9.23 1.62 6.07
CA CYS A 220 -9.77 2.46 5.01
C CYS A 220 -9.76 3.93 5.42
N LEU A 221 -8.96 4.72 4.74
CA LEU A 221 -8.85 6.17 4.96
C LEU A 221 -9.88 6.99 4.17
N LEU A 222 -10.56 6.39 3.20
CA LEU A 222 -11.30 7.14 2.18
C LEU A 222 -12.81 7.24 2.43
N TYR A 223 -13.37 6.52 3.38
CA TYR A 223 -14.81 6.39 3.53
C TYR A 223 -15.35 6.73 4.92
N THR A 224 -14.55 7.32 5.77
CA THR A 224 -14.97 7.83 7.07
C THR A 224 -15.10 9.35 7.06
N ALA A 225 -15.76 9.88 6.06
CA ALA A 225 -16.20 11.27 6.06
C ALA A 225 -17.73 11.32 6.15
#